data_39746ebe7a72240f99edcf294d93e68c
#
_entry.id   39746ebe7a72240f99edcf294d93e68c
#
_cell.length_a   1.000
_cell.length_b   1.000
_cell.length_c   1.000
_cell.angle_alpha   90.00
_cell.angle_beta   90.00
_cell.angle_gamma   90.00
#
_symmetry.space_group_name_H-M   'P 1'
#
loop_
_entity.id
_entity.type
_entity.pdbx_description
1 polymer ?
#
loop_
_entity_poly.entity_id
_entity_poly.type
_entity_poly.pdbx_seq_one_letter_code
_entity_poly.pdbx_strand_id
1 'polypeptide(L)'
;FYGIQILLIVIEGIAATVVLVNSQRWKEYGRFEFRWLYLAIFFLSFILMFLWVNITSQIFPSTQNGSAIVKEAANLTGISYFVTRILYGSLIAPIVEELVFRWLLMTALSKLKKYYVDIAVSSTLFSLIHVLQYGWVLTDFIIYAGAGLLLCMLFRYTRSVYWSMALHILWNTFLITVSLLVFGY
;
A
#
# COMPACT_ATOMS: atom_id res chain seq x y z
N PHE A 1 -11.82 -15.47 12.50
CA PHE A 1 -11.21 -14.17 12.81
C PHE A 1 -10.95 -13.35 11.53
N TYR A 2 -10.32 -13.93 10.50
CA TYR A 2 -10.01 -13.24 9.24
C TYR A 2 -11.23 -12.78 8.44
N GLY A 3 -12.32 -13.55 8.42
CA GLY A 3 -13.53 -13.19 7.67
C GLY A 3 -14.17 -11.87 8.13
N ILE A 4 -14.10 -11.58 9.42
CA ILE A 4 -14.65 -10.33 9.98
C ILE A 4 -13.75 -9.14 9.64
N GLN A 5 -12.43 -9.30 9.68
CA GLN A 5 -11.47 -8.25 9.30
C GLN A 5 -11.59 -7.91 7.81
N ILE A 6 -11.66 -8.90 6.93
CA ILE A 6 -11.89 -8.71 5.50
C ILE A 6 -13.21 -7.98 5.26
N LEU A 7 -14.29 -8.40 5.94
CA LEU A 7 -15.60 -7.77 5.81
C LEU A 7 -15.57 -6.29 6.25
N LEU A 8 -14.92 -5.99 7.37
CA LEU A 8 -14.78 -4.61 7.87
C LEU A 8 -14.02 -3.73 6.88
N ILE A 9 -12.89 -4.20 6.36
CA ILE A 9 -12.09 -3.45 5.37
C ILE A 9 -12.88 -3.26 4.07
N VAL A 10 -13.64 -4.24 3.62
CA VAL A 10 -14.52 -4.10 2.44
C VAL A 10 -15.62 -3.07 2.70
N ILE A 11 -16.25 -3.08 3.88
CA ILE A 11 -17.28 -2.10 4.27
C ILE A 11 -16.67 -0.69 4.35
N GLU A 12 -15.50 -0.54 4.97
CA GLU A 12 -14.78 0.73 5.04
C GLU A 12 -14.38 1.22 3.65
N GLY A 13 -13.92 0.33 2.78
CA GLY A 13 -13.59 0.63 1.38
C GLY A 13 -14.82 1.08 0.58
N ILE A 14 -15.95 0.41 0.74
CA ILE A 14 -17.22 0.79 0.09
C ILE A 14 -17.69 2.15 0.64
N ALA A 15 -17.68 2.34 1.96
CA ALA A 15 -18.08 3.61 2.59
C ALA A 15 -17.17 4.76 2.14
N ALA A 16 -15.85 4.55 2.13
CA ALA A 16 -14.89 5.50 1.59
C ALA A 16 -15.21 5.81 0.12
N THR A 17 -15.42 4.81 -0.73
CA THR A 17 -15.73 4.97 -2.15
C THR A 17 -17.01 5.78 -2.36
N VAL A 18 -18.08 5.50 -1.61
CA VAL A 18 -19.35 6.24 -1.70
C VAL A 18 -19.17 7.72 -1.31
N VAL A 19 -18.46 8.01 -0.24
CA VAL A 19 -18.13 9.38 0.17
C VAL A 19 -17.28 10.08 -0.89
N LEU A 20 -16.40 9.35 -1.53
CA LEU A 20 -15.45 9.82 -2.53
C LEU A 20 -16.12 10.20 -3.85
N VAL A 21 -16.91 9.28 -4.40
CA VAL A 21 -17.60 9.47 -5.69
C VAL A 21 -18.56 10.68 -5.65
N ASN A 22 -19.17 10.94 -4.48
CA ASN A 22 -20.02 12.10 -4.27
C ASN A 22 -19.25 13.41 -4.00
N SER A 23 -17.93 13.39 -3.88
CA SER A 23 -17.15 14.58 -3.61
C SER A 23 -16.66 15.27 -4.90
N GLN A 24 -16.66 16.61 -4.90
CA GLN A 24 -16.08 17.40 -6.00
C GLN A 24 -14.59 17.09 -6.22
N ARG A 25 -13.89 16.61 -5.21
CA ARG A 25 -12.45 16.26 -5.24
C ARG A 25 -12.14 15.01 -6.04
N TRP A 26 -13.12 14.10 -6.25
CA TRP A 26 -12.95 12.97 -7.15
C TRP A 26 -12.62 13.42 -8.57
N LYS A 27 -13.20 14.54 -9.02
CA LYS A 27 -12.93 15.08 -10.34
C LYS A 27 -11.48 15.52 -10.53
N GLU A 28 -10.78 15.86 -9.45
CA GLU A 28 -9.38 16.34 -9.50
C GLU A 28 -8.36 15.19 -9.45
N TYR A 29 -8.56 14.19 -8.58
CA TYR A 29 -7.56 13.14 -8.30
C TYR A 29 -7.96 11.73 -8.78
N GLY A 30 -9.21 11.54 -9.17
CA GLY A 30 -9.74 10.29 -9.75
C GLY A 30 -9.66 10.26 -11.28
N ARG A 31 -8.80 11.06 -11.91
CA ARG A 31 -8.57 11.05 -13.35
C ARG A 31 -7.31 10.26 -13.66
N PHE A 32 -7.39 9.37 -14.64
CA PHE A 32 -6.22 8.73 -15.21
C PHE A 32 -5.73 9.55 -16.40
N GLU A 33 -4.51 10.02 -16.32
CA GLU A 33 -3.81 10.67 -17.42
C GLU A 33 -2.53 9.88 -17.70
N PHE A 34 -2.37 9.42 -18.94
CA PHE A 34 -1.14 8.75 -19.36
C PHE A 34 -0.13 9.78 -19.85
N ARG A 35 1.06 9.76 -19.24
CA ARG A 35 2.25 10.46 -19.71
C ARG A 35 3.46 9.56 -19.57
N TRP A 36 4.34 9.54 -20.55
CA TRP A 36 5.59 8.77 -20.49
C TRP A 36 6.43 9.10 -19.26
N LEU A 37 6.41 10.37 -18.82
CA LEU A 37 7.07 10.80 -17.59
C LEU A 37 6.46 10.14 -16.33
N TYR A 38 5.12 9.98 -16.27
CA TYR A 38 4.48 9.30 -15.16
C TYR A 38 4.82 7.82 -15.13
N LEU A 39 4.92 7.20 -16.29
CA LEU A 39 5.38 5.81 -16.41
C LEU A 39 6.84 5.66 -15.97
N ALA A 40 7.72 6.58 -16.35
CA ALA A 40 9.11 6.57 -15.91
C ALA A 40 9.24 6.74 -14.39
N ILE A 41 8.48 7.67 -13.78
CA ILE A 41 8.46 7.87 -12.32
C ILE A 41 7.86 6.65 -11.61
N PHE A 42 6.85 6.01 -12.18
CA PHE A 42 6.25 4.78 -11.66
C PHE A 42 7.30 3.66 -11.53
N PHE A 43 8.06 3.38 -12.60
CA PHE A 43 9.11 2.35 -12.57
C PHE A 43 10.28 2.76 -11.68
N LEU A 44 10.65 4.04 -11.67
CA LEU A 44 11.64 4.54 -10.73
C LEU A 44 11.20 4.33 -9.27
N SER A 45 9.93 4.62 -8.96
CA SER A 45 9.38 4.39 -7.62
C SER A 45 9.40 2.91 -7.24
N PHE A 46 9.08 2.00 -8.18
CA PHE A 46 9.18 0.56 -7.96
C PHE A 46 10.61 0.12 -7.62
N ILE A 47 11.60 0.60 -8.40
CA ILE A 47 13.01 0.31 -8.15
C ILE A 47 13.45 0.86 -6.79
N LEU A 48 13.05 2.08 -6.46
CA LEU A 48 13.36 2.69 -5.17
C LEU A 48 12.72 1.93 -3.99
N MET A 49 11.48 1.44 -4.13
CA MET A 49 10.86 0.57 -3.13
C MET A 49 11.64 -0.73 -2.94
N PHE A 50 12.05 -1.36 -4.05
CA PHE A 50 12.87 -2.57 -4.01
C PHE A 50 14.20 -2.35 -3.29
N LEU A 51 14.92 -1.28 -3.65
CA LEU A 51 16.18 -0.92 -3.00
C LEU A 51 15.98 -0.58 -1.53
N TRP A 52 14.93 0.17 -1.20
CA TRP A 52 14.61 0.57 0.18
C TRP A 52 14.40 -0.63 1.09
N VAL A 53 13.56 -1.59 0.66
CA VAL A 53 13.29 -2.80 1.43
C VAL A 53 14.56 -3.63 1.60
N ASN A 54 15.33 -3.84 0.53
CA ASN A 54 16.55 -4.64 0.59
C ASN A 54 17.61 -4.02 1.50
N ILE A 55 17.88 -2.72 1.37
CA ILE A 55 18.86 -2.00 2.20
C ILE A 55 18.42 -2.01 3.66
N THR A 56 17.15 -1.69 3.93
CA THR A 56 16.63 -1.66 5.30
C THR A 56 16.69 -3.04 5.96
N SER A 57 16.36 -4.10 5.24
CA SER A 57 16.42 -5.47 5.74
C SER A 57 17.85 -5.97 6.02
N GLN A 58 18.85 -5.41 5.34
CA GLN A 58 20.26 -5.73 5.63
C GLN A 58 20.78 -5.00 6.87
N ILE A 59 20.35 -3.75 7.08
CA ILE A 59 20.76 -2.94 8.23
C ILE A 59 20.03 -3.41 9.51
N PHE A 60 18.76 -3.77 9.38
CA PHE A 60 17.86 -4.16 10.47
C PHE A 60 17.22 -5.53 10.14
N PRO A 61 17.86 -6.66 10.47
CA PRO A 61 17.42 -7.98 10.00
C PRO A 61 16.15 -8.53 10.65
N SER A 62 15.70 -7.98 11.78
CA SER A 62 14.49 -8.46 12.46
C SER A 62 13.21 -7.85 11.86
N THR A 63 12.46 -8.66 11.11
CA THR A 63 11.11 -8.32 10.62
C THR A 63 10.10 -9.29 11.20
N GLN A 64 9.05 -8.80 11.85
CA GLN A 64 7.95 -9.64 12.36
C GLN A 64 6.83 -9.77 11.34
N ASN A 65 6.48 -8.69 10.67
CA ASN A 65 5.39 -8.68 9.70
C ASN A 65 5.69 -9.62 8.52
N GLY A 66 6.87 -9.54 7.91
CA GLY A 66 7.28 -10.45 6.85
C GLY A 66 7.22 -11.93 7.26
N SER A 67 7.73 -12.25 8.45
CA SER A 67 7.71 -13.62 9.00
C SER A 67 6.29 -14.11 9.28
N ALA A 68 5.41 -13.26 9.80
CA ALA A 68 4.01 -13.59 10.07
C ALA A 68 3.25 -13.86 8.76
N ILE A 69 3.44 -13.01 7.76
CA ILE A 69 2.83 -13.17 6.44
C ILE A 69 3.23 -14.49 5.78
N VAL A 70 4.52 -14.87 5.86
CA VAL A 70 5.03 -16.14 5.32
C VAL A 70 4.42 -17.33 6.07
N LYS A 71 4.38 -17.31 7.42
CA LYS A 71 3.76 -18.37 8.24
C LYS A 71 2.26 -18.53 7.94
N GLU A 72 1.55 -17.43 7.78
CA GLU A 72 0.14 -17.47 7.40
C GLU A 72 -0.06 -18.05 6.01
N ALA A 73 0.77 -17.67 5.04
CA ALA A 73 0.71 -18.20 3.67
C ALA A 73 0.93 -19.71 3.64
N ALA A 74 1.84 -20.24 4.45
CA ALA A 74 2.13 -21.67 4.54
C ALA A 74 0.93 -22.53 4.98
N ASN A 75 -0.03 -21.94 5.70
CA ASN A 75 -1.24 -22.64 6.16
C ASN A 75 -2.42 -22.51 5.16
N LEU A 76 -2.24 -21.80 4.06
CA LEU A 76 -3.26 -21.59 3.04
C LEU A 76 -3.02 -22.52 1.84
N THR A 77 -4.08 -23.11 1.32
CA THR A 77 -4.01 -23.97 0.11
C THR A 77 -5.17 -23.68 -0.84
N GLY A 78 -4.96 -23.95 -2.12
CA GLY A 78 -6.00 -23.88 -3.15
C GLY A 78 -6.77 -22.55 -3.14
N ILE A 79 -8.08 -22.61 -3.00
CA ILE A 79 -8.96 -21.44 -3.08
C ILE A 79 -8.73 -20.45 -1.94
N SER A 80 -8.36 -20.93 -0.74
CA SER A 80 -8.08 -20.04 0.40
C SER A 80 -6.83 -19.19 0.16
N TYR A 81 -5.78 -19.77 -0.44
CA TYR A 81 -4.60 -19.03 -0.86
C TYR A 81 -4.97 -17.96 -1.92
N PHE A 82 -5.69 -18.39 -2.96
CA PHE A 82 -6.12 -17.47 -4.03
C PHE A 82 -6.91 -16.28 -3.47
N VAL A 83 -7.94 -16.54 -2.66
CA VAL A 83 -8.79 -15.48 -2.10
C VAL A 83 -8.00 -14.56 -1.16
N THR A 84 -7.20 -15.12 -0.26
CA THR A 84 -6.53 -14.33 0.79
C THR A 84 -5.29 -13.61 0.27
N ARG A 85 -4.46 -14.28 -0.52
CA ARG A 85 -3.19 -13.71 -0.96
C ARG A 85 -3.32 -12.97 -2.29
N ILE A 86 -3.95 -13.59 -3.28
CA ILE A 86 -4.02 -12.99 -4.62
C ILE A 86 -5.12 -11.94 -4.67
N LEU A 87 -6.37 -12.33 -4.41
CA LEU A 87 -7.49 -11.40 -4.57
C LEU A 87 -7.46 -10.29 -3.51
N TYR A 88 -7.33 -10.65 -2.24
CA TYR A 88 -7.35 -9.68 -1.15
C TYR A 88 -6.00 -8.96 -1.02
N GLY A 89 -4.90 -9.68 -0.77
CA GLY A 89 -3.61 -9.09 -0.43
C GLY A 89 -2.95 -8.32 -1.57
N SER A 90 -3.07 -8.77 -2.84
CA SER A 90 -2.45 -8.05 -3.94
C SER A 90 -3.37 -7.04 -4.65
N LEU A 91 -4.70 -7.16 -4.52
CA LEU A 91 -5.61 -6.30 -5.28
C LEU A 91 -6.51 -5.45 -4.38
N ILE A 92 -7.34 -6.07 -3.52
CA ILE A 92 -8.37 -5.35 -2.76
C ILE A 92 -7.74 -4.43 -1.70
N ALA A 93 -6.85 -4.97 -0.87
CA ALA A 93 -6.22 -4.19 0.20
C ALA A 93 -5.46 -2.97 -0.34
N PRO A 94 -4.56 -3.08 -1.35
CA PRO A 94 -3.93 -1.92 -1.97
C PRO A 94 -4.90 -0.87 -2.49
N ILE A 95 -6.00 -1.27 -3.13
CA ILE A 95 -7.00 -0.31 -3.63
C ILE A 95 -7.60 0.48 -2.47
N VAL A 96 -8.05 -0.21 -1.42
CA VAL A 96 -8.68 0.43 -0.24
C VAL A 96 -7.68 1.34 0.47
N GLU A 97 -6.45 0.87 0.67
CA GLU A 97 -5.41 1.63 1.34
C GLU A 97 -5.04 2.90 0.58
N GLU A 98 -4.93 2.84 -0.76
CA GLU A 98 -4.66 4.03 -1.56
C GLU A 98 -5.84 5.03 -1.53
N LEU A 99 -7.07 4.55 -1.53
CA LEU A 99 -8.25 5.42 -1.36
C LEU A 99 -8.24 6.12 0.01
N VAL A 100 -7.88 5.43 1.08
CA VAL A 100 -7.84 5.99 2.43
C VAL A 100 -6.64 6.93 2.62
N PHE A 101 -5.43 6.45 2.33
CA PHE A 101 -4.21 7.18 2.68
C PHE A 101 -3.83 8.24 1.66
N ARG A 102 -3.96 7.97 0.36
CA ARG A 102 -3.53 8.92 -0.69
C ARG A 102 -4.66 9.84 -1.08
N TRP A 103 -5.82 9.27 -1.39
CA TRP A 103 -6.89 10.12 -1.84
C TRP A 103 -7.59 10.85 -0.67
N LEU A 104 -8.12 10.16 0.33
CA LEU A 104 -8.88 10.79 1.42
C LEU A 104 -7.98 11.63 2.34
N LEU A 105 -6.96 11.02 2.93
CA LEU A 105 -6.14 11.65 3.96
C LEU A 105 -5.27 12.79 3.39
N MET A 106 -4.51 12.55 2.31
CA MET A 106 -3.68 13.60 1.73
C MET A 106 -4.50 14.76 1.17
N THR A 107 -5.70 14.50 0.58
CA THR A 107 -6.56 15.59 0.12
C THR A 107 -7.21 16.36 1.27
N ALA A 108 -7.53 15.70 2.39
CA ALA A 108 -7.99 16.37 3.60
C ALA A 108 -6.91 17.31 4.17
N LEU A 109 -5.65 16.88 4.11
CA LEU A 109 -4.49 17.66 4.54
C LEU A 109 -3.93 18.60 3.49
N SER A 110 -4.61 18.77 2.36
CA SER A 110 -4.14 19.56 1.21
C SER A 110 -3.78 21.03 1.52
N LYS A 111 -4.40 21.62 2.55
CA LYS A 111 -4.04 22.97 3.03
C LYS A 111 -2.64 23.03 3.63
N LEU A 112 -2.13 21.92 4.15
CA LEU A 112 -0.82 21.79 4.78
C LEU A 112 0.26 21.21 3.84
N LYS A 113 -0.09 20.95 2.58
CA LYS A 113 0.83 20.36 1.58
C LYS A 113 2.13 21.15 1.37
N LYS A 114 2.10 22.48 1.60
CA LYS A 114 3.29 23.34 1.53
C LYS A 114 4.39 22.88 2.49
N TYR A 115 4.02 22.31 3.63
CA TYR A 115 4.93 21.84 4.66
C TYR A 115 5.16 20.32 4.62
N TYR A 116 4.68 19.63 3.56
CA TYR A 116 4.78 18.18 3.40
C TYR A 116 4.09 17.37 4.52
N VAL A 117 3.19 17.99 5.28
CA VAL A 117 2.46 17.35 6.38
C VAL A 117 1.55 16.23 5.85
N ASP A 118 0.94 16.44 4.70
CA ASP A 118 0.12 15.42 4.01
C ASP A 118 0.92 14.13 3.72
N ILE A 119 2.15 14.24 3.25
CA ILE A 119 3.03 13.09 3.00
C ILE A 119 3.49 12.47 4.33
N ALA A 120 3.99 13.28 5.26
CA ALA A 120 4.50 12.79 6.53
C ALA A 120 3.43 12.04 7.32
N VAL A 121 2.23 12.61 7.46
CA VAL A 121 1.12 11.98 8.19
C VAL A 121 0.64 10.72 7.46
N SER A 122 0.46 10.77 6.14
CA SER A 122 -0.03 9.61 5.38
C SER A 122 0.96 8.44 5.44
N SER A 123 2.26 8.67 5.21
CA SER A 123 3.25 7.59 5.26
C SER A 123 3.44 7.02 6.67
N THR A 124 3.39 7.87 7.70
CA THR A 124 3.48 7.42 9.11
C THR A 124 2.28 6.57 9.50
N LEU A 125 1.06 7.03 9.22
CA LEU A 125 -0.15 6.27 9.56
C LEU A 125 -0.25 4.97 8.75
N PHE A 126 0.13 5.00 7.48
CA PHE A 126 0.24 3.79 6.65
C PHE A 126 1.19 2.76 7.28
N SER A 127 2.36 3.20 7.74
CA SER A 127 3.30 2.30 8.43
C SER A 127 2.74 1.78 9.76
N LEU A 128 2.12 2.65 10.56
CA LEU A 128 1.58 2.28 11.87
C LEU A 128 0.53 1.16 11.78
N ILE A 129 -0.41 1.22 10.82
CA ILE A 129 -1.42 0.16 10.70
C ILE A 129 -0.81 -1.20 10.40
N HIS A 130 0.30 -1.24 9.64
CA HIS A 130 0.99 -2.47 9.30
C HIS A 130 1.76 -3.06 10.49
N VAL A 131 2.47 -2.21 11.24
CA VAL A 131 3.26 -2.72 12.38
C VAL A 131 2.39 -3.06 13.59
N LEU A 132 1.26 -2.38 13.80
CA LEU A 132 0.37 -2.67 14.92
C LEU A 132 -0.38 -4.00 14.76
N GLN A 133 -0.48 -4.51 13.54
CA GLN A 133 -1.15 -5.78 13.26
C GLN A 133 -0.39 -6.99 13.82
N TYR A 134 0.95 -6.98 13.76
CA TYR A 134 1.81 -8.13 14.13
C TYR A 134 2.76 -7.82 15.29
N GLY A 135 2.69 -6.63 15.85
CA GLY A 135 3.56 -6.15 16.91
C GLY A 135 4.57 -5.12 16.42
N TRP A 136 5.00 -4.25 17.34
CA TRP A 136 5.91 -3.15 17.03
C TRP A 136 7.34 -3.64 16.80
N VAL A 137 7.86 -3.42 15.60
CA VAL A 137 9.27 -3.56 15.25
C VAL A 137 9.70 -2.36 14.43
N LEU A 138 10.80 -1.71 14.83
CA LEU A 138 11.30 -0.50 14.16
C LEU A 138 11.64 -0.75 12.69
N THR A 139 12.18 -1.91 12.36
CA THR A 139 12.49 -2.29 10.97
C THR A 139 11.26 -2.28 10.08
N ASP A 140 10.17 -2.93 10.54
CA ASP A 140 8.91 -2.96 9.81
C ASP A 140 8.35 -1.54 9.65
N PHE A 141 8.40 -0.72 10.71
CA PHE A 141 7.98 0.68 10.63
C PHE A 141 8.76 1.45 9.56
N ILE A 142 10.08 1.33 9.51
CA ILE A 142 10.94 2.00 8.51
C ILE A 142 10.62 1.51 7.10
N ILE A 143 10.45 0.19 6.91
CA ILE A 143 10.12 -0.41 5.61
C ILE A 143 8.80 0.16 5.08
N TYR A 144 7.73 0.09 5.89
CA TYR A 144 6.40 0.56 5.47
C TYR A 144 6.32 2.09 5.34
N ALA A 145 7.02 2.85 6.19
CA ALA A 145 7.07 4.30 6.07
C ALA A 145 7.75 4.75 4.77
N GLY A 146 8.83 4.09 4.36
CA GLY A 146 9.50 4.38 3.09
C GLY A 146 8.65 4.00 1.88
N ALA A 147 8.01 2.82 1.90
CA ALA A 147 7.05 2.45 0.86
C ALA A 147 5.89 3.45 0.78
N GLY A 148 5.31 3.80 1.95
CA GLY A 148 4.27 4.81 2.07
C GLY A 148 4.68 6.17 1.52
N LEU A 149 5.91 6.61 1.79
CA LEU A 149 6.48 7.85 1.26
C LEU A 149 6.52 7.85 -0.28
N LEU A 150 7.03 6.78 -0.89
CA LEU A 150 7.15 6.67 -2.35
C LEU A 150 5.77 6.68 -3.03
N LEU A 151 4.79 5.99 -2.46
CA LEU A 151 3.41 6.01 -2.94
C LEU A 151 2.78 7.42 -2.82
N CYS A 152 3.02 8.13 -1.69
CA CYS A 152 2.57 9.52 -1.51
C CYS A 152 3.21 10.46 -2.54
N MET A 153 4.50 10.31 -2.82
CA MET A 153 5.20 11.13 -3.81
C MET A 153 4.66 10.89 -5.21
N LEU A 154 4.44 9.63 -5.60
CA LEU A 154 3.86 9.27 -6.90
C LEU A 154 2.45 9.86 -7.05
N PHE A 155 1.57 9.68 -6.05
CA PHE A 155 0.24 10.28 -6.04
C PHE A 155 0.28 11.81 -6.17
N ARG A 156 1.14 12.46 -5.38
CA ARG A 156 1.23 13.92 -5.38
C ARG A 156 1.75 14.48 -6.70
N TYR A 157 2.68 13.80 -7.34
CA TYR A 157 3.26 14.20 -8.61
C TYR A 157 2.29 14.00 -9.77
N THR A 158 1.68 12.82 -9.84
CA THR A 158 0.74 12.47 -10.93
C THR A 158 -0.64 13.07 -10.76
N ARG A 159 -1.01 13.48 -9.53
CA ARG A 159 -2.36 13.88 -9.14
C ARG A 159 -3.41 12.83 -9.50
N SER A 160 -3.03 11.57 -9.47
CA SER A 160 -3.91 10.46 -9.82
C SER A 160 -3.69 9.30 -8.86
N VAL A 161 -4.77 8.90 -8.18
CA VAL A 161 -4.76 7.75 -7.29
C VAL A 161 -4.51 6.44 -8.04
N TYR A 162 -4.83 6.38 -9.32
CA TYR A 162 -4.62 5.17 -10.12
C TYR A 162 -3.15 4.79 -10.30
N TRP A 163 -2.24 5.78 -10.38
CA TRP A 163 -0.81 5.50 -10.47
C TRP A 163 -0.24 4.91 -9.19
N SER A 164 -0.65 5.43 -8.02
CA SER A 164 -0.23 4.87 -6.73
C SER A 164 -0.88 3.51 -6.46
N MET A 165 -2.17 3.32 -6.81
CA MET A 165 -2.83 2.01 -6.78
C MET A 165 -2.10 0.97 -7.64
N ALA A 166 -1.79 1.31 -8.88
CA ALA A 166 -1.10 0.40 -9.79
C ALA A 166 0.28 0.01 -9.26
N LEU A 167 1.04 0.97 -8.71
CA LEU A 167 2.33 0.69 -8.08
C LEU A 167 2.19 -0.23 -6.86
N HIS A 168 1.23 0.03 -6.00
CA HIS A 168 0.99 -0.75 -4.79
C HIS A 168 0.54 -2.19 -5.13
N ILE A 169 -0.39 -2.34 -6.07
CA ILE A 169 -0.81 -3.65 -6.59
C ILE A 169 0.38 -4.41 -7.18
N LEU A 170 1.18 -3.75 -8.03
CA LEU A 170 2.35 -4.36 -8.63
C LEU A 170 3.36 -4.80 -7.56
N TRP A 171 3.58 -3.97 -6.55
CA TRP A 171 4.49 -4.27 -5.43
C TRP A 171 4.04 -5.49 -4.64
N ASN A 172 2.78 -5.53 -4.21
CA ASN A 172 2.24 -6.66 -3.45
C ASN A 172 2.21 -7.95 -4.29
N THR A 173 1.84 -7.85 -5.57
CA THR A 173 1.90 -8.99 -6.49
C THR A 173 3.32 -9.51 -6.65
N PHE A 174 4.30 -8.61 -6.78
CA PHE A 174 5.72 -8.97 -6.86
C PHE A 174 6.17 -9.73 -5.60
N LEU A 175 5.86 -9.22 -4.40
CA LEU A 175 6.22 -9.87 -3.14
C LEU A 175 5.57 -11.26 -2.99
N ILE A 176 4.30 -11.40 -3.35
CA ILE A 176 3.58 -12.68 -3.32
C ILE A 176 4.20 -13.66 -4.33
N THR A 177 4.52 -13.20 -5.52
CA THR A 177 5.17 -14.04 -6.54
C THR A 177 6.54 -14.51 -6.08
N VAL A 178 7.36 -13.63 -5.51
CA VAL A 178 8.67 -14.01 -4.95
C VAL A 178 8.49 -15.02 -3.81
N SER A 179 7.51 -14.82 -2.92
CA SER A 179 7.21 -15.76 -1.83
C SER A 179 6.84 -17.15 -2.37
N LEU A 180 5.99 -17.22 -3.39
CA LEU A 180 5.63 -18.46 -4.06
C LEU A 180 6.85 -19.19 -4.67
N LEU A 181 7.72 -18.45 -5.35
CA LEU A 181 8.89 -19.04 -6.00
C LEU A 181 9.96 -19.51 -5.03
N VAL A 182 10.13 -18.83 -3.90
CA VAL A 182 11.17 -19.12 -2.91
C VAL A 182 10.72 -20.18 -1.91
N PHE A 183 9.47 -20.11 -1.46
CA PHE A 183 8.98 -20.96 -0.37
C PHE A 183 7.95 -22.01 -0.84
N GLY A 184 7.46 -21.93 -2.07
CA GLY A 184 6.44 -22.85 -2.60
C GLY A 184 5.00 -22.54 -2.14
N TYR A 185 4.79 -21.39 -1.48
CA TYR A 185 3.47 -20.94 -1.00
C TYR A 185 3.40 -19.40 -0.89
#